data_b5c32441ee937158826a135f024923a1
#
_entry.id   b5c32441ee937158826a135f024923a1
#
_cell.length_a   1.000
_cell.length_b   1.000
_cell.length_c   1.000
_cell.angle_alpha   90.00
_cell.angle_beta   90.00
_cell.angle_gamma   90.00
#
_symmetry.space_group_name_H-M   'P 1'
#
loop_
_entity.id
_entity.type
_entity.pdbx_description
1 polymer ?
#
loop_
_entity_poly.entity_id
_entity_poly.type
_entity_poly.pdbx_seq_one_letter_code
_entity_poly.pdbx_strand_id
1 'polypeptide(L)'
;FLHSGHIGDIINVLPVIKELSKTHTCNLLININKPLEVSHYGHQAGSVYLNQKIYDMLVPLFQSQKYINKIQVYKNQNIDINFDLIRSLPINLLFDNLKYGFQIAGVQPDIYQPYLDVKPHNSIVKKIVVLRSLRYRNQFINYNFLENYKDILFVGTRDEYENLKKEVKNL
;
A
#
# COMPACT_ATOMS: atom_id res chain seq x y z
N PHE A 1 -11.28 -7.38 10.96
CA PHE A 1 -10.29 -7.87 9.97
C PHE A 1 -8.88 -7.68 10.50
N LEU A 2 -8.00 -8.65 10.28
CA LEU A 2 -6.56 -8.52 10.56
C LEU A 2 -5.74 -8.57 9.28
N HIS A 3 -4.70 -7.72 9.20
CA HIS A 3 -3.67 -7.77 8.16
C HIS A 3 -2.28 -7.38 8.70
N SER A 4 -1.22 -8.10 8.29
CA SER A 4 0.18 -7.82 8.66
C SER A 4 1.09 -7.59 7.43
N GLY A 5 0.52 -7.38 6.26
CA GLY A 5 1.29 -7.31 5.01
C GLY A 5 1.89 -5.94 4.71
N HIS A 6 2.50 -5.85 3.53
CA HIS A 6 2.93 -4.58 2.97
C HIS A 6 1.73 -3.67 2.65
N ILE A 7 2.00 -2.38 2.41
CA ILE A 7 0.97 -1.39 2.09
C ILE A 7 0.06 -1.86 0.94
N GLY A 8 0.66 -2.36 -0.14
CA GLY A 8 -0.09 -2.86 -1.30
C GLY A 8 -1.02 -4.02 -0.95
N ASP A 9 -0.57 -4.94 -0.10
CA ASP A 9 -1.38 -6.09 0.33
C ASP A 9 -2.61 -5.62 1.13
N ILE A 10 -2.44 -4.61 2.00
CA ILE A 10 -3.54 -4.03 2.77
C ILE A 10 -4.52 -3.29 1.86
N ILE A 11 -4.04 -2.55 0.87
CA ILE A 11 -4.88 -1.87 -0.11
C ILE A 11 -5.68 -2.88 -0.93
N ASN A 12 -5.08 -4.00 -1.29
CA ASN A 12 -5.72 -5.06 -2.08
C ASN A 12 -6.91 -5.75 -1.38
N VAL A 13 -7.02 -5.68 -0.05
CA VAL A 13 -8.18 -6.24 0.66
C VAL A 13 -9.31 -5.22 0.89
N LEU A 14 -9.11 -3.95 0.55
CA LEU A 14 -10.13 -2.92 0.73
C LEU A 14 -11.43 -3.17 -0.04
N PRO A 15 -11.44 -3.71 -1.28
CA PRO A 15 -12.67 -4.08 -1.97
C PRO A 15 -13.52 -5.06 -1.15
N VAL A 16 -12.89 -6.03 -0.48
CA VAL A 16 -13.56 -7.00 0.40
C VAL A 16 -14.21 -6.30 1.58
N ILE A 17 -13.46 -5.41 2.25
CA ILE A 17 -13.97 -4.66 3.40
C ILE A 17 -15.14 -3.78 2.98
N LYS A 18 -15.04 -3.13 1.80
CA LYS A 18 -16.12 -2.33 1.23
C LYS A 18 -17.37 -3.17 0.97
N GLU A 19 -17.22 -4.36 0.40
CA GLU A 19 -18.36 -5.25 0.14
C GLU A 19 -19.04 -5.67 1.44
N LEU A 20 -18.29 -6.13 2.41
CA LEU A 20 -18.81 -6.56 3.71
C LEU A 20 -19.41 -5.42 4.53
N SER A 21 -18.96 -4.19 4.31
CA SER A 21 -19.53 -3.02 5.00
C SER A 21 -20.98 -2.72 4.66
N LYS A 22 -21.52 -3.32 3.60
CA LYS A 22 -22.93 -3.21 3.25
C LYS A 22 -23.86 -3.84 4.29
N THR A 23 -23.34 -4.82 5.03
CA THR A 23 -24.11 -5.61 6.02
C THR A 23 -23.46 -5.69 7.39
N HIS A 24 -22.20 -5.28 7.52
CA HIS A 24 -21.42 -5.41 8.75
C HIS A 24 -20.67 -4.13 9.10
N THR A 25 -20.41 -3.93 10.39
CA THR A 25 -19.50 -2.88 10.86
C THR A 25 -18.05 -3.36 10.73
N CYS A 26 -17.27 -2.73 9.85
CA CYS A 26 -15.93 -3.18 9.50
C CYS A 26 -14.84 -2.43 10.26
N ASN A 27 -14.07 -3.14 11.08
CA ASN A 27 -12.89 -2.62 11.76
C ASN A 27 -11.63 -3.25 11.16
N LEU A 28 -10.62 -2.45 10.84
CA LEU A 28 -9.34 -2.90 10.30
C LEU A 28 -8.26 -2.86 11.38
N LEU A 29 -7.72 -4.02 11.71
CA LEU A 29 -6.63 -4.20 12.65
C LEU A 29 -5.33 -4.45 11.87
N ILE A 30 -4.32 -3.63 12.11
CA ILE A 30 -3.01 -3.75 11.46
C ILE A 30 -2.01 -4.29 12.47
N ASN A 31 -1.43 -5.44 12.17
CA ASN A 31 -0.36 -6.00 12.97
C ASN A 31 0.97 -5.44 12.48
N ILE A 32 1.50 -4.47 13.20
CA ILE A 32 2.79 -3.84 12.90
C ILE A 32 3.95 -4.65 13.47
N ASN A 33 5.16 -4.39 12.95
CA ASN A 33 6.42 -5.00 13.38
C ASN A 33 6.49 -6.53 13.21
N LYS A 34 5.62 -7.12 12.39
CA LYS A 34 5.76 -8.52 12.00
C LYS A 34 7.02 -8.68 11.14
N PRO A 35 7.95 -9.58 11.51
CA PRO A 35 9.18 -9.80 10.75
C PRO A 35 8.92 -10.22 9.31
N LEU A 36 9.75 -9.78 8.38
CA LEU A 36 9.77 -10.28 7.00
C LEU A 36 10.28 -11.71 6.98
N GLU A 37 9.64 -12.57 6.19
CA GLU A 37 10.13 -13.92 5.89
C GLU A 37 11.34 -13.89 4.95
N VAL A 38 11.38 -12.89 4.05
CA VAL A 38 12.48 -12.67 3.10
C VAL A 38 12.86 -11.20 3.14
N SER A 39 14.15 -10.94 3.37
CA SER A 39 14.69 -9.58 3.37
C SER A 39 14.69 -8.99 1.95
N HIS A 40 14.25 -7.74 1.82
CA HIS A 40 14.25 -7.01 0.56
C HIS A 40 15.14 -5.77 0.68
N TYR A 41 16.10 -5.62 -0.24
CA TYR A 41 16.90 -4.41 -0.34
C TYR A 41 16.01 -3.17 -0.56
N GLY A 42 16.30 -2.10 0.18
CA GLY A 42 15.55 -0.83 0.06
C GLY A 42 14.13 -0.88 0.64
N HIS A 43 13.81 -1.87 1.48
CA HIS A 43 12.50 -1.94 2.11
C HIS A 43 12.35 -0.84 3.17
N GLN A 44 11.32 0.02 3.00
CA GLN A 44 11.12 1.22 3.83
C GLN A 44 10.86 0.93 5.32
N ALA A 45 10.30 -0.22 5.63
CA ALA A 45 10.06 -0.66 7.01
C ALA A 45 11.26 -1.44 7.60
N GLY A 46 12.36 -1.60 6.86
CA GLY A 46 13.50 -2.40 7.29
C GLY A 46 13.21 -3.89 7.26
N SER A 47 13.36 -4.58 8.39
CA SER A 47 13.20 -6.03 8.52
C SER A 47 11.78 -6.49 8.83
N VAL A 48 10.79 -5.60 8.80
CA VAL A 48 9.39 -5.89 9.09
C VAL A 48 8.49 -5.54 7.90
N TYR A 49 7.29 -6.14 7.82
CA TYR A 49 6.32 -5.83 6.77
C TYR A 49 5.87 -4.38 6.83
N LEU A 50 5.55 -3.89 8.04
CA LEU A 50 5.06 -2.56 8.30
C LEU A 50 5.46 -2.14 9.72
N ASN A 51 6.03 -0.94 9.87
CA ASN A 51 6.38 -0.36 11.16
C ASN A 51 5.42 0.76 11.56
N GLN A 52 5.56 1.31 12.76
CA GLN A 52 4.71 2.37 13.28
C GLN A 52 4.69 3.60 12.35
N LYS A 53 5.86 4.02 11.84
CA LYS A 53 5.96 5.19 10.95
C LYS A 53 5.10 5.02 9.69
N ILE A 54 5.14 3.86 9.07
CA ILE A 54 4.36 3.57 7.87
C ILE A 54 2.87 3.44 8.22
N TYR A 55 2.54 2.83 9.36
CA TYR A 55 1.18 2.79 9.85
C TYR A 55 0.58 4.20 9.99
N ASP A 56 1.31 5.10 10.65
CA ASP A 56 0.86 6.49 10.86
C ASP A 56 0.65 7.23 9.53
N MET A 57 1.46 6.95 8.51
CA MET A 57 1.28 7.49 7.16
C MET A 57 0.02 6.96 6.47
N LEU A 58 -0.39 5.73 6.75
CA LEU A 58 -1.56 5.09 6.12
C LEU A 58 -2.89 5.43 6.80
N VAL A 59 -2.86 5.72 8.10
CA VAL A 59 -4.06 6.01 8.88
C VAL A 59 -4.98 7.04 8.23
N PRO A 60 -4.50 8.21 7.74
CA PRO A 60 -5.37 9.18 7.08
C PRO A 60 -6.08 8.63 5.84
N LEU A 61 -5.40 7.82 5.03
CA LEU A 61 -6.00 7.19 3.85
C LEU A 61 -7.12 6.23 4.25
N PHE A 62 -6.91 5.40 5.24
CA PHE A 62 -7.92 4.42 5.66
C PHE A 62 -9.07 5.06 6.43
N GLN A 63 -8.80 6.09 7.23
CA GLN A 63 -9.84 6.85 7.93
C GLN A 63 -10.74 7.63 6.97
N SER A 64 -10.27 8.01 5.80
CA SER A 64 -11.10 8.65 4.78
C SER A 64 -12.08 7.69 4.10
N GLN A 65 -11.88 6.38 4.23
CA GLN A 65 -12.77 5.38 3.65
C GLN A 65 -14.01 5.18 4.53
N LYS A 66 -15.18 5.64 4.07
CA LYS A 66 -16.44 5.60 4.83
C LYS A 66 -16.89 4.19 5.22
N TYR A 67 -16.39 3.17 4.53
CA TYR A 67 -16.71 1.77 4.80
C TYR A 67 -15.80 1.14 5.88
N ILE A 68 -14.79 1.86 6.36
CA ILE A 68 -13.96 1.46 7.50
C ILE A 68 -14.45 2.24 8.72
N ASN A 69 -15.08 1.53 9.67
CA ASN A 69 -15.54 2.12 10.92
C ASN A 69 -14.36 2.56 11.80
N LYS A 70 -13.33 1.70 11.91
CA LYS A 70 -12.17 1.95 12.77
C LYS A 70 -10.92 1.29 12.22
N ILE A 71 -9.79 1.98 12.30
CA ILE A 71 -8.46 1.42 12.07
C ILE A 71 -7.65 1.49 13.35
N GLN A 72 -6.97 0.41 13.71
CA GLN A 72 -6.18 0.31 14.93
C GLN A 72 -4.98 -0.62 14.74
N VAL A 73 -3.96 -0.42 15.56
CA VAL A 73 -2.90 -1.42 15.74
C VAL A 73 -3.49 -2.64 16.45
N TYR A 74 -3.16 -3.82 15.95
CA TYR A 74 -3.55 -5.07 16.55
C TYR A 74 -2.85 -5.29 17.91
N LYS A 75 -3.65 -5.59 18.94
CA LYS A 75 -3.22 -5.84 20.33
C LYS A 75 -4.00 -7.03 20.90
N ASN A 76 -4.04 -8.14 20.14
CA ASN A 76 -4.77 -9.37 20.53
C ASN A 76 -6.31 -9.22 20.63
N GLN A 77 -6.91 -8.28 19.87
CA GLN A 77 -8.36 -8.20 19.76
C GLN A 77 -8.92 -9.43 19.03
N ASN A 78 -10.20 -9.72 19.25
CA ASN A 78 -10.91 -10.74 18.49
C ASN A 78 -10.92 -10.41 16.99
N ILE A 79 -10.74 -11.44 16.16
CA ILE A 79 -10.62 -11.35 14.72
C ILE A 79 -11.66 -12.25 14.08
N ASP A 80 -12.53 -11.71 13.24
CA ASP A 80 -13.47 -12.48 12.44
C ASP A 80 -12.82 -13.00 11.16
N ILE A 81 -12.05 -12.12 10.46
CA ILE A 81 -11.39 -12.47 9.21
C ILE A 81 -9.90 -12.08 9.30
N ASN A 82 -9.02 -13.09 9.10
CA ASN A 82 -7.58 -12.94 9.12
C ASN A 82 -7.01 -13.04 7.71
N PHE A 83 -6.66 -11.93 7.09
CA PHE A 83 -6.06 -11.90 5.76
C PHE A 83 -4.62 -12.42 5.73
N ASP A 84 -3.95 -12.57 6.87
CA ASP A 84 -2.63 -13.19 6.93
C ASP A 84 -2.64 -14.68 6.55
N LEU A 85 -3.82 -15.32 6.53
CA LEU A 85 -4.00 -16.68 6.02
C LEU A 85 -3.50 -16.85 4.59
N ILE A 86 -3.44 -15.76 3.81
CA ILE A 86 -2.82 -15.78 2.47
C ILE A 86 -1.42 -16.40 2.48
N ARG A 87 -0.64 -16.21 3.55
CA ARG A 87 0.74 -16.72 3.62
C ARG A 87 0.84 -18.20 3.95
N SER A 88 -0.22 -18.80 4.45
CA SER A 88 -0.30 -20.24 4.79
C SER A 88 -1.02 -21.07 3.74
N LEU A 89 -1.65 -20.42 2.77
CA LEU A 89 -2.30 -21.13 1.66
C LEU A 89 -1.25 -21.59 0.64
N PRO A 90 -1.47 -22.74 -0.03
CA PRO A 90 -0.65 -23.15 -1.17
C PRO A 90 -0.94 -22.24 -2.37
N ILE A 91 -0.34 -21.05 -2.36
CA ILE A 91 -0.62 -20.00 -3.33
C ILE A 91 0.16 -20.27 -4.60
N ASN A 92 -0.56 -20.39 -5.69
CA ASN A 92 0.02 -20.23 -7.00
C ASN A 92 0.14 -18.71 -7.28
N LEU A 93 1.36 -18.19 -7.29
CA LEU A 93 1.66 -16.77 -7.54
C LEU A 93 1.20 -16.25 -8.92
N LEU A 94 0.67 -17.12 -9.77
CA LEU A 94 0.03 -16.74 -11.04
C LEU A 94 -1.38 -16.14 -10.86
N PHE A 95 -1.95 -16.23 -9.65
CA PHE A 95 -3.24 -15.63 -9.36
C PHE A 95 -3.08 -14.19 -8.84
N ASP A 96 -4.02 -13.34 -9.22
CA ASP A 96 -4.16 -11.99 -8.76
C ASP A 96 -4.32 -11.92 -7.23
N ASN A 97 -3.49 -11.12 -6.57
CA ASN A 97 -3.50 -10.94 -5.12
C ASN A 97 -4.87 -10.51 -4.56
N LEU A 98 -5.67 -9.79 -5.34
CA LEU A 98 -7.04 -9.39 -4.95
C LEU A 98 -7.92 -10.62 -4.69
N LYS A 99 -7.83 -11.65 -5.52
CA LYS A 99 -8.70 -12.82 -5.44
C LYS A 99 -8.49 -13.66 -4.18
N TYR A 100 -7.30 -13.63 -3.61
CA TYR A 100 -7.05 -14.34 -2.35
C TYR A 100 -7.84 -13.72 -1.19
N GLY A 101 -7.90 -12.39 -1.13
CA GLY A 101 -8.73 -11.70 -0.14
C GLY A 101 -10.20 -12.07 -0.27
N PHE A 102 -10.70 -12.22 -1.52
CA PHE A 102 -12.09 -12.62 -1.79
C PHE A 102 -12.37 -14.04 -1.26
N GLN A 103 -11.47 -14.97 -1.53
CA GLN A 103 -11.59 -16.36 -1.08
C GLN A 103 -11.55 -16.46 0.45
N ILE A 104 -10.62 -15.76 1.11
CA ILE A 104 -10.49 -15.78 2.58
C ILE A 104 -11.76 -15.24 3.25
N ALA A 105 -12.37 -14.20 2.65
CA ALA A 105 -13.56 -13.57 3.20
C ALA A 105 -14.88 -14.19 2.73
N GLY A 106 -14.85 -15.07 1.74
CA GLY A 106 -16.06 -15.70 1.18
C GLY A 106 -16.95 -14.72 0.40
N VAL A 107 -16.39 -13.62 -0.14
CA VAL A 107 -17.13 -12.61 -0.90
C VAL A 107 -16.48 -12.33 -2.25
N GLN A 108 -17.27 -11.85 -3.19
CA GLN A 108 -16.79 -11.48 -4.53
C GLN A 108 -17.21 -10.04 -4.85
N PRO A 109 -16.40 -9.05 -4.44
CA PRO A 109 -16.68 -7.66 -4.72
C PRO A 109 -16.53 -7.34 -6.21
N ASP A 110 -17.26 -6.32 -6.67
CA ASP A 110 -17.06 -5.75 -8.00
C ASP A 110 -15.80 -4.91 -8.03
N ILE A 111 -14.73 -5.45 -8.60
CA ILE A 111 -13.41 -4.79 -8.69
C ILE A 111 -13.37 -3.63 -9.70
N TYR A 112 -14.39 -3.49 -10.56
CA TYR A 112 -14.50 -2.37 -11.49
C TYR A 112 -15.09 -1.13 -10.84
N GLN A 113 -15.64 -1.25 -9.63
CA GLN A 113 -16.10 -0.10 -8.85
C GLN A 113 -14.95 0.52 -8.05
N PRO A 114 -14.84 1.86 -8.02
CA PRO A 114 -13.86 2.52 -7.18
C PRO A 114 -14.00 2.10 -5.71
N TYR A 115 -12.93 1.68 -5.11
CA TYR A 115 -12.90 1.28 -3.69
C TYR A 115 -12.03 2.20 -2.82
N LEU A 116 -11.31 3.13 -3.42
CA LEU A 116 -10.61 4.20 -2.72
C LEU A 116 -11.32 5.53 -2.94
N ASP A 117 -11.70 6.19 -1.86
CA ASP A 117 -12.19 7.56 -1.86
C ASP A 117 -11.02 8.49 -1.47
N VAL A 118 -10.41 9.12 -2.46
CA VAL A 118 -9.27 10.02 -2.29
C VAL A 118 -9.65 11.39 -2.85
N LYS A 119 -9.59 12.42 -2.00
CA LYS A 119 -9.80 13.79 -2.47
C LYS A 119 -8.55 14.28 -3.21
N PRO A 120 -8.66 14.69 -4.48
CA PRO A 120 -7.53 15.25 -5.21
C PRO A 120 -6.98 16.49 -4.50
N HIS A 121 -5.66 16.62 -4.46
CA HIS A 121 -5.01 17.82 -3.94
C HIS A 121 -4.81 18.83 -5.07
N ASN A 122 -5.77 19.73 -5.25
CA ASN A 122 -5.83 20.64 -6.40
C ASN A 122 -4.71 21.70 -6.46
N SER A 123 -3.94 21.87 -5.37
CA SER A 123 -2.82 22.84 -5.35
C SER A 123 -1.52 22.27 -5.97
N ILE A 124 -1.46 20.97 -6.24
CA ILE A 124 -0.28 20.35 -6.85
C ILE A 124 -0.59 20.11 -8.33
N VAL A 125 -0.37 21.13 -9.14
CA VAL A 125 -0.49 21.01 -10.61
C VAL A 125 0.90 20.94 -11.20
N LYS A 126 1.36 19.76 -11.54
CA LYS A 126 2.64 19.53 -12.21
C LYS A 126 2.44 18.70 -13.47
N LYS A 127 3.19 19.05 -14.53
CA LYS A 127 3.08 18.36 -15.82
C LYS A 127 3.69 16.96 -15.79
N ILE A 128 4.74 16.78 -14.99
CA ILE A 128 5.47 15.52 -14.88
C ILE A 128 5.52 15.10 -13.42
N VAL A 129 5.04 13.90 -13.16
CA VAL A 129 5.16 13.24 -11.85
C VAL A 129 6.09 12.05 -12.00
N VAL A 130 7.19 12.08 -11.24
CA VAL A 130 8.17 11.00 -11.21
C VAL A 130 7.97 10.17 -9.96
N LEU A 131 7.61 8.92 -10.13
CA LEU A 131 7.55 7.89 -9.09
C LEU A 131 8.65 6.88 -9.40
N ARG A 132 9.69 6.81 -8.56
CA ARG A 132 10.82 5.92 -8.76
C ARG A 132 11.24 5.29 -7.44
N SER A 133 10.90 4.03 -7.28
CA SER A 133 11.29 3.24 -6.13
C SER A 133 12.71 2.68 -6.29
N LEU A 134 13.49 2.67 -5.21
CA LEU A 134 14.79 1.96 -5.17
C LEU A 134 14.62 0.46 -5.39
N ARG A 135 13.53 -0.12 -4.89
CA ARG A 135 13.23 -1.55 -4.99
C ARG A 135 12.94 -2.01 -6.42
N TYR A 136 12.23 -1.18 -7.20
CA TYR A 136 11.77 -1.52 -8.57
C TYR A 136 12.46 -0.67 -9.63
N ARG A 137 13.65 -0.15 -9.32
CA ARG A 137 14.42 0.64 -10.26
C ARG A 137 14.83 -0.21 -11.47
N ASN A 138 14.49 0.26 -12.66
CA ASN A 138 15.09 -0.27 -13.87
C ASN A 138 16.49 0.36 -14.03
N GLN A 139 17.53 -0.46 -13.93
CA GLN A 139 18.93 -0.03 -14.00
C GLN A 139 19.36 0.45 -15.39
N PHE A 140 18.59 0.09 -16.43
CA PHE A 140 18.89 0.44 -17.82
C PHE A 140 18.27 1.77 -18.24
N ILE A 141 17.44 2.40 -17.41
CA ILE A 141 16.86 3.72 -17.69
C ILE A 141 17.79 4.80 -17.12
N ASN A 142 18.28 5.64 -18.02
CA ASN A 142 18.93 6.88 -17.65
C ASN A 142 17.88 7.99 -17.54
N TYR A 143 17.82 8.63 -16.39
CA TYR A 143 16.80 9.66 -16.09
C TYR A 143 17.25 11.09 -16.46
N ASN A 144 18.42 11.30 -17.07
CA ASN A 144 18.93 12.62 -17.43
C ASN A 144 18.00 13.38 -18.39
N PHE A 145 17.13 12.68 -19.14
CA PHE A 145 16.11 13.33 -19.99
C PHE A 145 15.17 14.23 -19.19
N LEU A 146 15.01 14.01 -17.89
CA LEU A 146 14.20 14.84 -17.00
C LEU A 146 14.78 16.26 -16.87
N GLU A 147 16.06 16.48 -17.11
CA GLU A 147 16.68 17.81 -17.08
C GLU A 147 16.11 18.79 -18.12
N ASN A 148 15.47 18.26 -19.15
CA ASN A 148 14.78 19.06 -20.16
C ASN A 148 13.44 19.66 -19.69
N TYR A 149 12.98 19.30 -18.47
CA TYR A 149 11.68 19.72 -17.94
C TYR A 149 11.84 20.56 -16.68
N LYS A 150 10.97 21.58 -16.53
CA LYS A 150 11.01 22.50 -15.38
C LYS A 150 9.96 22.19 -14.31
N ASP A 151 8.88 21.52 -14.69
CA ASP A 151 7.73 21.28 -13.81
C ASP A 151 7.66 19.80 -13.40
N ILE A 152 8.64 19.37 -12.61
CA ILE A 152 8.74 18.00 -12.12
C ILE A 152 8.29 17.94 -10.66
N LEU A 153 7.45 16.97 -10.33
CA LEU A 153 7.15 16.55 -8.96
C LEU A 153 7.70 15.15 -8.74
N PHE A 154 8.55 14.99 -7.75
CA PHE A 154 8.95 13.67 -7.29
C PHE A 154 7.99 13.19 -6.18
N VAL A 155 7.54 11.95 -6.29
CA VAL A 155 6.74 11.28 -5.28
C VAL A 155 7.47 10.02 -4.83
N GLY A 156 7.89 9.99 -3.57
CA GLY A 156 8.66 8.90 -2.99
C GLY A 156 9.24 9.27 -1.63
N THR A 157 10.14 8.44 -1.13
CA THR A 157 10.88 8.72 0.09
C THR A 157 12.01 9.72 -0.16
N ARG A 158 12.51 10.29 0.93
CA ARG A 158 13.67 11.20 0.85
C ARG A 158 14.89 10.50 0.24
N ASP A 159 15.17 9.26 0.62
CA ASP A 159 16.32 8.52 0.11
C ASP A 159 16.20 8.24 -1.40
N GLU A 160 14.99 7.96 -1.87
CA GLU A 160 14.71 7.79 -3.30
C GLU A 160 14.88 9.10 -4.07
N TYR A 161 14.44 10.22 -3.49
CA TYR A 161 14.65 11.56 -4.04
C TYR A 161 16.14 11.91 -4.14
N GLU A 162 16.89 11.77 -3.05
CA GLU A 162 18.33 12.08 -3.01
C GLU A 162 19.14 11.16 -3.96
N ASN A 163 18.67 9.92 -4.15
CA ASN A 163 19.28 9.03 -5.13
C ASN A 163 19.02 9.49 -6.58
N LEU A 164 17.78 9.91 -6.91
CA LEU A 164 17.47 10.43 -8.25
C LEU A 164 18.17 11.77 -8.52
N LYS A 165 18.28 12.63 -7.52
CA LYS A 165 18.94 13.94 -7.62
C LYS A 165 20.43 13.85 -8.00
N LYS A 166 21.09 12.73 -7.73
CA LYS A 166 22.46 12.48 -8.21
C LYS A 166 22.53 12.35 -9.73
N GLU A 167 21.43 11.94 -10.36
CA GLU A 167 21.34 11.76 -11.82
C GLU A 167 20.69 12.98 -12.51
N VAL A 168 19.76 13.67 -11.83
CA VAL A 168 18.94 14.76 -12.38
C VAL A 168 19.14 16.01 -11.51
N LYS A 169 19.90 16.97 -12.01
CA LYS A 169 20.35 18.14 -11.22
C LYS A 169 19.26 19.16 -10.93
N ASN A 170 18.25 19.25 -11.77
CA ASN A 170 17.14 20.23 -11.66
C ASN A 170 15.88 19.67 -10.99
N LEU A 171 16.01 18.58 -10.25
CA LEU A 171 14.91 17.92 -9.54
C LEU A 171 14.56 18.66 -8.25
#